data_8a524533335e8fa0af7cc398f3ab9b33
#
_entry.id   8a524533335e8fa0af7cc398f3ab9b33
#
_cell.length_a   1.000
_cell.length_b   1.000
_cell.length_c   1.000
_cell.angle_alpha   90.00
_cell.angle_beta   90.00
_cell.angle_gamma   90.00
#
_symmetry.space_group_name_H-M   'P 1'
#
loop_
_entity.id
_entity.type
_entity.pdbx_description
1 polymer ?
#
loop_
_entity_poly.entity_id
_entity_poly.type
_entity_poly.pdbx_seq_one_letter_code
_entity_poly.pdbx_strand_id
1 'polypeptide(L)'
;YYAYALREPQQEQKLPFQYSYNRHNEWAINLALVRGKVSYQNTYAVVALQAGTYVEDNYAQESIQLLNEAYVGIVLDRAQKHRLEVGIMPSYIGFESATTFHNYTLTRSLLADNSPYFMTGLAYRYQPNTHWMLGAWLTNGWQRIRKPDRTSAPGIGTQLTFKPKAQHTLNWSTYAGEEAVGLYSGMRWFHNLYWEAQWSAQWQTIVGWDLGWQKAPEGYRHWSAPIVMVRYTPNTHWQMAARLEYYTDPEQALIQEALPLTTWGVSGNVDYRVNAYCKLRSEVRHLSATQPLLNGQSTQWLWTTGLAFMF
;
A
#
# COMPACT_ATOMS: atom_id res chain seq x y z
N TYR A 1 14.26 2.82 -11.84
CA TYR A 1 14.74 3.62 -10.71
C TYR A 1 16.19 3.31 -10.38
N TYR A 2 16.80 4.20 -9.64
CA TYR A 2 18.09 4.02 -8.98
C TYR A 2 17.90 4.44 -7.50
N ALA A 3 18.39 3.63 -6.56
CA ALA A 3 18.33 3.93 -5.14
C ALA A 3 19.72 3.80 -4.51
N TYR A 4 20.03 4.71 -3.59
CA TYR A 4 21.31 4.74 -2.88
C TYR A 4 21.07 4.96 -1.38
N ALA A 5 21.59 4.07 -0.56
CA ALA A 5 21.62 4.20 0.89
C ALA A 5 23.00 4.76 1.30
N LEU A 6 23.02 5.85 2.05
CA LEU A 6 24.28 6.53 2.43
C LEU A 6 25.18 5.68 3.32
N ARG A 7 24.58 4.76 4.07
CA ARG A 7 25.31 3.75 4.83
C ARG A 7 25.10 2.43 4.13
N GLU A 8 26.11 2.04 3.38
CA GLU A 8 26.10 0.91 2.47
C GLU A 8 25.64 -0.38 3.18
N PRO A 9 24.59 -1.04 2.68
CA PRO A 9 24.23 -2.34 3.20
C PRO A 9 25.36 -3.34 2.94
N GLN A 10 25.70 -4.14 3.94
CA GLN A 10 26.57 -5.29 3.69
C GLN A 10 25.76 -6.32 2.91
N GLN A 11 26.28 -6.78 1.74
CA GLN A 11 25.73 -7.89 0.97
C GLN A 11 24.22 -7.77 0.68
N GLU A 12 23.82 -6.91 -0.27
CA GLU A 12 22.43 -6.85 -0.78
C GLU A 12 21.31 -6.78 0.29
N GLN A 13 21.66 -6.42 1.53
CA GLN A 13 20.68 -6.31 2.61
C GLN A 13 19.69 -5.20 2.31
N LYS A 14 18.43 -5.57 2.26
CA LYS A 14 17.30 -4.66 2.16
C LYS A 14 16.80 -4.34 3.58
N LEU A 15 16.16 -3.18 3.73
CA LEU A 15 15.33 -2.95 4.91
C LEU A 15 14.13 -3.92 4.87
N PRO A 16 13.95 -4.77 5.87
CA PRO A 16 12.99 -5.88 5.81
C PRO A 16 11.52 -5.45 5.75
N PHE A 17 11.26 -4.19 6.05
CA PHE A 17 9.95 -3.56 6.04
C PHE A 17 9.73 -2.63 4.83
N GLN A 18 10.66 -2.62 3.86
CA GLN A 18 10.57 -1.84 2.62
C GLN A 18 10.52 -2.78 1.43
N TYR A 19 9.38 -2.83 0.76
CA TYR A 19 9.09 -3.76 -0.34
C TYR A 19 9.12 -3.11 -1.71
N SER A 20 9.44 -1.82 -1.80
CA SER A 20 9.50 -1.06 -3.05
C SER A 20 10.76 -0.21 -3.09
N TYR A 21 11.38 -0.05 -4.26
CA TYR A 21 12.54 0.83 -4.47
C TYR A 21 13.71 0.53 -3.54
N ASN A 22 13.97 -0.72 -3.27
CA ASN A 22 14.87 -1.20 -2.23
C ASN A 22 16.15 -1.88 -2.75
N ARG A 23 16.46 -1.73 -4.05
CA ARG A 23 17.74 -2.18 -4.61
C ARG A 23 18.77 -1.07 -4.46
N HIS A 24 19.92 -1.40 -3.84
CA HIS A 24 20.98 -0.43 -3.57
C HIS A 24 21.98 -0.37 -4.72
N ASN A 25 22.34 0.87 -5.14
CA ASN A 25 23.41 1.17 -6.09
C ASN A 25 23.30 0.46 -7.46
N GLU A 26 22.06 0.22 -7.92
CA GLU A 26 21.78 -0.38 -9.22
C GLU A 26 20.57 0.26 -9.91
N TRP A 27 20.50 0.14 -11.23
CA TRP A 27 19.32 0.49 -12.01
C TRP A 27 18.36 -0.68 -12.04
N ALA A 28 17.13 -0.48 -11.63
CA ALA A 28 16.13 -1.53 -11.59
C ALA A 28 14.73 -1.04 -12.04
N ILE A 29 13.90 -1.99 -12.44
CA ILE A 29 12.47 -1.75 -12.69
C ILE A 29 11.72 -2.12 -11.40
N ASN A 30 11.12 -1.11 -10.73
CA ASN A 30 10.32 -1.39 -9.55
C ASN A 30 9.05 -2.15 -9.92
N LEU A 31 8.27 -1.61 -10.87
CA LEU A 31 7.03 -2.22 -11.33
C LEU A 31 6.80 -1.88 -12.81
N ALA A 32 6.69 -2.91 -13.63
CA ALA A 32 6.09 -2.87 -14.96
C ALA A 32 4.74 -3.55 -14.89
N LEU A 33 3.67 -2.87 -15.36
CA LEU A 33 2.30 -3.38 -15.26
C LEU A 33 1.54 -3.09 -16.55
N VAL A 34 0.86 -4.11 -17.06
CA VAL A 34 -0.08 -3.99 -18.19
C VAL A 34 -1.45 -4.44 -17.72
N ARG A 35 -2.44 -3.57 -17.84
CA ARG A 35 -3.80 -3.77 -17.39
C ARG A 35 -4.79 -3.69 -18.52
N GLY A 36 -5.62 -4.72 -18.67
CA GLY A 36 -6.73 -4.78 -19.61
C GLY A 36 -8.07 -4.85 -18.90
N LYS A 37 -9.08 -4.17 -19.44
CA LYS A 37 -10.47 -4.27 -18.99
C LYS A 37 -11.39 -4.50 -20.18
N VAL A 38 -12.26 -5.51 -20.08
CA VAL A 38 -13.34 -5.79 -21.03
C VAL A 38 -14.67 -5.60 -20.32
N SER A 39 -15.62 -4.96 -20.97
CA SER A 39 -16.96 -4.75 -20.41
C SER A 39 -18.03 -5.15 -21.44
N TYR A 40 -19.04 -5.86 -20.99
CA TYR A 40 -20.20 -6.22 -21.81
C TYR A 40 -21.48 -6.12 -20.97
N GLN A 41 -22.42 -5.30 -21.41
CA GLN A 41 -23.66 -5.00 -20.69
C GLN A 41 -23.38 -4.56 -19.24
N ASN A 42 -23.82 -5.32 -18.26
CA ASN A 42 -23.64 -5.08 -16.84
C ASN A 42 -22.48 -5.88 -16.22
N THR A 43 -21.67 -6.55 -17.03
CA THR A 43 -20.53 -7.36 -16.59
C THR A 43 -19.20 -6.79 -17.09
N TYR A 44 -18.13 -7.07 -16.39
CA TYR A 44 -16.77 -6.73 -16.80
C TYR A 44 -15.74 -7.72 -16.24
N ALA A 45 -14.62 -7.80 -16.92
CA ALA A 45 -13.47 -8.54 -16.46
C ALA A 45 -12.22 -7.65 -16.51
N VAL A 46 -11.32 -7.83 -15.57
CA VAL A 46 -10.05 -7.12 -15.50
C VAL A 46 -8.93 -8.13 -15.32
N VAL A 47 -7.86 -7.95 -16.11
CA VAL A 47 -6.59 -8.67 -15.92
C VAL A 47 -5.47 -7.67 -15.95
N ALA A 48 -4.55 -7.77 -14.99
CA ALA A 48 -3.31 -7.02 -14.98
C ALA A 48 -2.13 -7.95 -14.74
N LEU A 49 -1.13 -7.85 -15.61
CA LEU A 49 0.14 -8.56 -15.51
C LEU A 49 1.22 -7.62 -14.98
N GLN A 50 2.11 -8.15 -14.15
CA GLN A 50 3.15 -7.38 -13.49
C GLN A 50 4.51 -8.07 -13.51
N ALA A 51 5.58 -7.26 -13.45
CA ALA A 51 6.96 -7.71 -13.28
C ALA A 51 7.80 -6.61 -12.60
N GLY A 52 8.92 -6.97 -11.99
CA GLY A 52 9.86 -6.06 -11.37
C GLY A 52 10.14 -6.38 -9.90
N THR A 53 11.03 -5.59 -9.29
CA THR A 53 11.52 -5.84 -7.93
C THR A 53 10.43 -5.76 -6.87
N TYR A 54 9.40 -4.94 -7.09
CA TYR A 54 8.19 -4.92 -6.28
C TYR A 54 7.51 -6.30 -6.23
N VAL A 55 7.41 -6.97 -7.38
CA VAL A 55 6.76 -8.28 -7.49
C VAL A 55 7.58 -9.35 -6.78
N GLU A 56 8.89 -9.34 -6.96
CA GLU A 56 9.81 -10.27 -6.30
C GLU A 56 9.68 -10.22 -4.77
N ASP A 57 9.52 -9.02 -4.20
CA ASP A 57 9.46 -8.85 -2.75
C ASP A 57 8.04 -9.03 -2.19
N ASN A 58 7.02 -8.41 -2.80
CA ASN A 58 5.64 -8.44 -2.27
C ASN A 58 4.88 -9.73 -2.56
N TYR A 59 5.26 -10.45 -3.60
CA TYR A 59 4.63 -11.70 -4.01
C TYR A 59 5.54 -12.92 -3.78
N ALA A 60 6.63 -12.77 -3.03
CA ALA A 60 7.61 -13.83 -2.78
C ALA A 60 6.99 -15.13 -2.23
N GLN A 61 5.93 -15.02 -1.43
CA GLN A 61 5.23 -16.16 -0.84
C GLN A 61 4.08 -16.70 -1.71
N GLU A 62 3.78 -16.05 -2.85
CA GLU A 62 2.67 -16.41 -3.71
C GLU A 62 3.11 -17.26 -4.90
N SER A 63 2.30 -18.25 -5.25
CA SER A 63 2.57 -19.16 -6.38
C SER A 63 2.34 -18.51 -7.74
N ILE A 64 1.56 -17.42 -7.81
CA ILE A 64 1.21 -16.70 -9.04
C ILE A 64 1.64 -15.24 -8.90
N GLN A 65 2.91 -14.96 -9.12
CA GLN A 65 3.48 -13.63 -8.93
C GLN A 65 3.15 -12.65 -10.06
N LEU A 66 2.96 -13.16 -11.30
CA LEU A 66 2.70 -12.34 -12.48
C LEU A 66 1.34 -11.66 -12.51
N LEU A 67 0.37 -12.14 -11.72
CA LEU A 67 -0.98 -11.56 -11.67
C LEU A 67 -1.06 -10.49 -10.60
N ASN A 68 -1.24 -9.24 -11.02
CA ASN A 68 -1.59 -8.13 -10.14
C ASN A 68 -3.10 -8.07 -9.88
N GLU A 69 -3.90 -8.16 -10.96
CA GLU A 69 -5.36 -8.19 -10.91
C GLU A 69 -5.87 -9.33 -11.83
N ALA A 70 -6.85 -10.06 -11.37
CA ALA A 70 -7.60 -11.02 -12.17
C ALA A 70 -8.99 -11.21 -11.53
N TYR A 71 -9.97 -10.42 -11.97
CA TYR A 71 -11.31 -10.48 -11.40
C TYR A 71 -12.39 -10.19 -12.42
N VAL A 72 -13.59 -10.67 -12.12
CA VAL A 72 -14.81 -10.36 -12.83
C VAL A 72 -15.75 -9.58 -11.93
N GLY A 73 -16.56 -8.71 -12.52
CA GLY A 73 -17.52 -7.90 -11.81
C GLY A 73 -18.88 -7.85 -12.54
N ILE A 74 -19.93 -7.66 -11.75
CA ILE A 74 -21.28 -7.43 -12.22
C ILE A 74 -21.89 -6.21 -11.54
N VAL A 75 -22.53 -5.36 -12.32
CA VAL A 75 -23.36 -4.25 -11.85
C VAL A 75 -24.78 -4.77 -11.68
N LEU A 76 -25.32 -4.71 -10.46
CA LEU A 76 -26.57 -5.39 -10.10
C LEU A 76 -27.82 -4.54 -10.40
N ASP A 77 -27.65 -3.23 -10.60
CA ASP A 77 -28.76 -2.30 -10.81
C ASP A 77 -28.47 -1.32 -11.96
N ARG A 78 -29.55 -0.79 -12.56
CA ARG A 78 -29.45 0.19 -13.65
C ARG A 78 -28.83 1.51 -13.23
N ALA A 79 -28.94 1.89 -11.97
CA ALA A 79 -28.33 3.11 -11.40
C ALA A 79 -26.83 2.94 -11.09
N GLN A 80 -26.29 1.75 -11.36
CA GLN A 80 -24.87 1.40 -11.15
C GLN A 80 -24.35 1.60 -9.72
N LYS A 81 -25.25 1.54 -8.75
CA LYS A 81 -24.94 1.75 -7.32
C LYS A 81 -24.40 0.49 -6.66
N HIS A 82 -24.76 -0.68 -7.13
CA HIS A 82 -24.42 -1.98 -6.53
C HIS A 82 -23.53 -2.77 -7.46
N ARG A 83 -22.37 -3.20 -6.96
CA ARG A 83 -21.39 -4.01 -7.69
C ARG A 83 -20.95 -5.19 -6.87
N LEU A 84 -20.83 -6.34 -7.53
CA LEU A 84 -20.24 -7.53 -6.97
C LEU A 84 -19.02 -7.90 -7.81
N GLU A 85 -17.90 -8.16 -7.17
CA GLU A 85 -16.63 -8.49 -7.81
C GLU A 85 -16.04 -9.76 -7.18
N VAL A 86 -15.40 -10.62 -7.96
CA VAL A 86 -14.74 -11.83 -7.47
C VAL A 86 -13.43 -12.08 -8.20
N GLY A 87 -12.38 -12.40 -7.44
CA GLY A 87 -11.04 -12.70 -7.95
C GLY A 87 -9.93 -12.01 -7.16
N ILE A 88 -8.81 -11.77 -7.83
CA ILE A 88 -7.66 -11.00 -7.30
C ILE A 88 -7.91 -9.53 -7.63
N MET A 89 -8.13 -8.71 -6.62
CA MET A 89 -8.50 -7.30 -6.75
C MET A 89 -7.47 -6.42 -6.05
N PRO A 90 -7.29 -5.15 -6.46
CA PRO A 90 -6.55 -4.17 -5.67
C PRO A 90 -7.11 -4.09 -4.26
N SER A 91 -6.24 -3.86 -3.29
CA SER A 91 -6.67 -3.68 -1.90
C SER A 91 -7.63 -2.49 -1.77
N TYR A 92 -8.58 -2.61 -0.88
CA TYR A 92 -9.46 -1.52 -0.45
C TYR A 92 -8.88 -0.72 0.72
N ILE A 93 -7.71 -1.13 1.20
CA ILE A 93 -7.01 -0.53 2.35
C ILE A 93 -5.97 0.46 1.82
N GLY A 94 -5.89 1.62 2.47
CA GLY A 94 -4.87 2.61 2.20
C GLY A 94 -5.21 3.61 1.09
N PHE A 95 -4.30 4.57 0.91
CA PHE A 95 -4.40 5.68 -0.06
C PHE A 95 -3.23 5.70 -1.05
N GLU A 96 -2.19 4.90 -0.84
CA GLU A 96 -1.06 4.78 -1.76
C GLU A 96 -1.19 3.54 -2.64
N SER A 97 -0.88 3.71 -3.92
CA SER A 97 -0.90 2.64 -4.91
C SER A 97 0.48 2.01 -5.11
N ALA A 98 0.52 0.76 -5.53
CA ALA A 98 1.74 0.13 -6.05
C ALA A 98 2.25 0.83 -7.32
N THR A 99 1.34 1.34 -8.16
CA THR A 99 1.66 2.23 -9.28
C THR A 99 1.86 3.64 -8.75
N THR A 100 3.10 4.02 -8.50
CA THR A 100 3.42 5.25 -7.75
C THR A 100 3.21 6.55 -8.53
N PHE A 101 2.78 6.52 -9.78
CA PHE A 101 2.61 7.71 -10.63
C PHE A 101 1.75 8.81 -9.98
N HIS A 102 0.74 8.44 -9.19
CA HIS A 102 -0.16 9.37 -8.49
C HIS A 102 0.16 9.58 -7.02
N ASN A 103 1.02 8.76 -6.43
CA ASN A 103 1.43 8.91 -5.04
C ASN A 103 2.15 10.25 -4.81
N TYR A 104 2.08 10.77 -3.59
CA TYR A 104 2.73 12.04 -3.26
C TYR A 104 4.26 11.93 -3.29
N THR A 105 4.81 10.83 -2.78
CA THR A 105 6.22 10.50 -2.76
C THR A 105 6.54 9.37 -3.74
N LEU A 106 7.79 9.26 -4.18
CA LEU A 106 8.26 8.21 -5.09
C LEU A 106 8.21 6.85 -4.39
N THR A 107 8.79 6.76 -3.19
CA THR A 107 8.70 5.55 -2.38
C THR A 107 7.40 5.53 -1.59
N ARG A 108 6.91 4.33 -1.27
CA ARG A 108 5.74 4.16 -0.41
C ARG A 108 6.10 4.43 1.05
N SER A 109 5.10 4.81 1.82
CA SER A 109 5.24 4.98 3.27
C SER A 109 5.42 3.63 3.98
N LEU A 110 5.92 3.68 5.21
CA LEU A 110 5.98 2.50 6.09
C LEU A 110 4.59 1.91 6.35
N LEU A 111 3.58 2.77 6.47
CA LEU A 111 2.18 2.36 6.57
C LEU A 111 1.77 1.54 5.35
N ALA A 112 2.02 2.05 4.15
CA ALA A 112 1.58 1.41 2.92
C ALA A 112 2.40 0.17 2.56
N ASP A 113 3.71 0.16 2.82
CA ASP A 113 4.57 -1.01 2.59
C ASP A 113 4.20 -2.20 3.50
N ASN A 114 3.57 -1.93 4.65
CA ASN A 114 3.18 -2.95 5.62
C ASN A 114 1.65 -3.14 5.71
N SER A 115 0.91 -2.75 4.68
CA SER A 115 -0.52 -3.02 4.50
C SER A 115 -0.77 -3.77 3.18
N PRO A 116 -1.92 -4.46 3.01
CA PRO A 116 -2.14 -5.28 1.83
C PRO A 116 -2.20 -4.50 0.53
N TYR A 117 -1.57 -4.99 -0.51
CA TYR A 117 -1.61 -4.43 -1.87
C TYR A 117 -2.74 -4.99 -2.70
N PHE A 118 -3.14 -6.23 -2.44
CA PHE A 118 -4.24 -6.91 -3.10
C PHE A 118 -5.05 -7.75 -2.10
N MET A 119 -6.28 -8.04 -2.48
CA MET A 119 -7.15 -8.99 -1.79
C MET A 119 -7.72 -9.98 -2.81
N THR A 120 -7.77 -11.24 -2.44
CA THR A 120 -8.44 -12.26 -3.26
C THR A 120 -9.69 -12.73 -2.57
N GLY A 121 -10.82 -12.70 -3.28
CA GLY A 121 -12.08 -13.11 -2.70
C GLY A 121 -13.27 -12.49 -3.40
N LEU A 122 -14.31 -12.22 -2.63
CA LEU A 122 -15.57 -11.61 -3.05
C LEU A 122 -15.66 -10.19 -2.45
N ALA A 123 -16.01 -9.22 -3.27
CA ALA A 123 -16.24 -7.84 -2.86
C ALA A 123 -17.64 -7.39 -3.26
N TYR A 124 -18.37 -6.79 -2.35
CA TYR A 124 -19.59 -6.06 -2.62
C TYR A 124 -19.38 -4.59 -2.37
N ARG A 125 -19.76 -3.73 -3.33
CA ARG A 125 -19.63 -2.28 -3.22
C ARG A 125 -20.99 -1.63 -3.46
N TYR A 126 -21.34 -0.70 -2.58
CA TYR A 126 -22.54 0.09 -2.65
C TYR A 126 -22.23 1.59 -2.61
N GLN A 127 -22.60 2.30 -3.69
CA GLN A 127 -22.42 3.74 -3.82
C GLN A 127 -23.78 4.43 -3.97
N PRO A 128 -24.46 4.73 -2.86
CA PRO A 128 -25.81 5.33 -2.92
C PRO A 128 -25.84 6.68 -3.62
N ASN A 129 -24.76 7.47 -3.49
CA ASN A 129 -24.60 8.79 -4.08
C ASN A 129 -23.11 9.15 -4.22
N THR A 130 -22.81 10.40 -4.62
CA THR A 130 -21.43 10.88 -4.80
C THR A 130 -20.66 11.09 -3.49
N HIS A 131 -21.35 11.14 -2.35
CA HIS A 131 -20.74 11.39 -1.03
C HIS A 131 -20.36 10.11 -0.30
N TRP A 132 -21.05 9.01 -0.52
CA TRP A 132 -20.86 7.78 0.24
C TRP A 132 -20.50 6.60 -0.65
N MET A 133 -19.54 5.80 -0.20
CA MET A 133 -19.26 4.47 -0.71
C MET A 133 -19.07 3.52 0.48
N LEU A 134 -19.77 2.40 0.43
CA LEU A 134 -19.67 1.31 1.39
C LEU A 134 -19.17 0.05 0.66
N GLY A 135 -18.33 -0.72 1.34
CA GLY A 135 -17.82 -1.97 0.82
C GLY A 135 -17.78 -3.05 1.87
N ALA A 136 -17.93 -4.29 1.42
CA ALA A 136 -17.75 -5.50 2.23
C ALA A 136 -16.98 -6.54 1.42
N TRP A 137 -16.04 -7.23 2.08
CA TRP A 137 -15.18 -8.25 1.46
C TRP A 137 -15.20 -9.54 2.26
N LEU A 138 -15.14 -10.65 1.52
CA LEU A 138 -14.74 -11.96 2.03
C LEU A 138 -13.47 -12.36 1.31
N THR A 139 -12.38 -12.59 2.04
CA THR A 139 -11.04 -12.76 1.45
C THR A 139 -10.37 -14.05 1.89
N ASN A 140 -9.41 -14.52 1.10
CA ASN A 140 -8.57 -15.66 1.42
C ASN A 140 -7.59 -15.41 2.59
N GLY A 141 -7.52 -14.17 3.08
CA GLY A 141 -6.61 -13.72 4.14
C GLY A 141 -5.96 -12.38 3.81
N TRP A 142 -5.05 -11.95 4.66
CA TRP A 142 -4.29 -10.70 4.54
C TRP A 142 -3.26 -10.83 3.42
N GLN A 143 -3.53 -10.23 2.26
CA GLN A 143 -2.66 -10.30 1.07
C GLN A 143 -2.33 -11.75 0.67
N ARG A 144 -3.37 -12.58 0.45
CA ARG A 144 -3.20 -13.98 0.05
C ARG A 144 -3.97 -14.28 -1.23
N ILE A 145 -3.28 -14.82 -2.25
CA ILE A 145 -3.93 -15.37 -3.46
C ILE A 145 -4.60 -16.69 -3.08
N ARG A 146 -3.92 -17.54 -2.32
CA ARG A 146 -4.47 -18.79 -1.81
C ARG A 146 -4.64 -18.72 -0.29
N LYS A 147 -5.76 -19.25 0.20
CA LYS A 147 -5.98 -19.37 1.65
C LYS A 147 -4.88 -20.23 2.28
N PRO A 148 -4.22 -19.77 3.35
CA PRO A 148 -3.23 -20.58 4.07
C PRO A 148 -3.86 -21.84 4.70
N ASP A 149 -3.15 -22.97 4.67
CA ASP A 149 -3.65 -24.26 5.17
C ASP A 149 -4.03 -24.24 6.65
N ARG A 150 -3.42 -23.34 7.44
CA ARG A 150 -3.64 -23.25 8.89
C ARG A 150 -4.77 -22.30 9.29
N THR A 151 -5.50 -21.72 8.34
CA THR A 151 -6.62 -20.82 8.63
C THR A 151 -7.94 -21.52 8.36
N SER A 152 -8.91 -21.37 9.28
CA SER A 152 -10.18 -22.08 9.24
C SER A 152 -11.26 -21.36 8.42
N ALA A 153 -11.28 -20.02 8.46
CA ALA A 153 -12.32 -19.19 7.87
C ALA A 153 -11.75 -18.12 6.92
N PRO A 154 -12.56 -17.60 5.98
CA PRO A 154 -12.19 -16.42 5.20
C PRO A 154 -12.07 -15.18 6.10
N GLY A 155 -11.20 -14.24 5.70
CA GLY A 155 -11.14 -12.92 6.31
C GLY A 155 -12.33 -12.06 5.88
N ILE A 156 -12.75 -11.14 6.73
CA ILE A 156 -13.83 -10.19 6.50
C ILE A 156 -13.25 -8.79 6.50
N GLY A 157 -13.65 -7.98 5.51
CA GLY A 157 -13.28 -6.58 5.40
C GLY A 157 -14.48 -5.67 5.22
N THR A 158 -14.36 -4.44 5.71
CA THR A 158 -15.34 -3.38 5.41
C THR A 158 -14.63 -2.10 5.02
N GLN A 159 -15.33 -1.26 4.25
CA GLN A 159 -14.86 0.08 3.89
C GLN A 159 -16.02 1.06 3.95
N LEU A 160 -15.77 2.20 4.54
CA LEU A 160 -16.64 3.36 4.50
C LEU A 160 -15.86 4.55 3.98
N THR A 161 -16.26 5.09 2.84
CA THR A 161 -15.69 6.32 2.29
C THR A 161 -16.73 7.41 2.31
N PHE A 162 -16.38 8.56 2.87
CA PHE A 162 -17.22 9.74 2.91
C PHE A 162 -16.55 10.94 2.26
N LYS A 163 -17.21 11.54 1.29
CA LYS A 163 -16.76 12.75 0.57
C LYS A 163 -17.73 13.91 0.86
N PRO A 164 -17.50 14.67 1.95
CA PRO A 164 -18.36 15.82 2.28
C PRO A 164 -18.35 16.88 1.16
N LYS A 165 -17.23 16.99 0.46
CA LYS A 165 -17.02 17.79 -0.74
C LYS A 165 -16.13 16.99 -1.68
N ALA A 166 -16.10 17.35 -2.97
CA ALA A 166 -15.26 16.68 -3.97
C ALA A 166 -13.75 16.71 -3.60
N GLN A 167 -13.34 17.73 -2.87
CA GLN A 167 -11.95 17.98 -2.45
C GLN A 167 -11.53 17.23 -1.17
N HIS A 168 -12.46 16.57 -0.48
CA HIS A 168 -12.19 15.89 0.78
C HIS A 168 -12.66 14.44 0.74
N THR A 169 -11.79 13.53 1.11
CA THR A 169 -12.10 12.12 1.26
C THR A 169 -11.72 11.66 2.66
N LEU A 170 -12.70 11.18 3.41
CA LEU A 170 -12.49 10.44 4.65
C LEU A 170 -12.74 8.97 4.36
N ASN A 171 -11.84 8.11 4.81
CA ASN A 171 -11.97 6.67 4.64
C ASN A 171 -11.71 5.94 5.93
N TRP A 172 -12.50 4.91 6.16
CA TRP A 172 -12.28 3.93 7.20
C TRP A 172 -12.42 2.54 6.61
N SER A 173 -11.32 1.80 6.60
CA SER A 173 -11.27 0.41 6.18
C SER A 173 -10.96 -0.49 7.37
N THR A 174 -11.55 -1.68 7.42
CA THR A 174 -11.30 -2.66 8.47
C THR A 174 -10.97 -4.02 7.88
N TYR A 175 -10.28 -4.84 8.66
CA TYR A 175 -10.06 -6.25 8.37
C TYR A 175 -10.15 -7.06 9.66
N ALA A 176 -10.78 -8.24 9.58
CA ALA A 176 -10.80 -9.25 10.62
C ALA A 176 -10.65 -10.63 9.99
N GLY A 177 -9.63 -11.38 10.37
CA GLY A 177 -9.39 -12.72 9.84
C GLY A 177 -8.37 -13.50 10.63
N GLU A 178 -8.43 -14.80 10.52
CA GLU A 178 -7.40 -15.68 11.07
C GLU A 178 -6.20 -15.70 10.12
N GLU A 179 -5.02 -15.37 10.64
CA GLU A 179 -3.76 -15.33 9.89
C GLU A 179 -2.78 -16.37 10.38
N ALA A 180 -2.10 -17.01 9.45
CA ALA A 180 -0.98 -17.89 9.76
C ALA A 180 0.29 -17.05 9.94
N VAL A 181 0.89 -17.12 11.12
CA VAL A 181 2.03 -16.33 11.57
C VAL A 181 3.11 -17.27 12.09
N GLY A 182 4.16 -17.51 11.28
CA GLY A 182 5.19 -18.49 11.65
C GLY A 182 4.61 -19.87 11.94
N LEU A 183 4.71 -20.32 13.19
CA LEU A 183 4.26 -21.65 13.62
C LEU A 183 2.82 -21.68 14.19
N TYR A 184 2.15 -20.52 14.35
CA TYR A 184 0.80 -20.43 14.89
C TYR A 184 -0.17 -19.77 13.91
N SER A 185 -1.47 -19.86 14.20
CA SER A 185 -2.49 -19.02 13.59
C SER A 185 -3.27 -18.28 14.67
N GLY A 186 -3.81 -17.11 14.30
CA GLY A 186 -4.58 -16.31 15.23
C GLY A 186 -5.31 -15.15 14.57
N MET A 187 -6.32 -14.66 15.26
CA MET A 187 -7.13 -13.55 14.76
C MET A 187 -6.31 -12.27 14.63
N ARG A 188 -6.41 -11.66 13.45
CA ARG A 188 -5.93 -10.32 13.13
C ARG A 188 -7.10 -9.37 13.05
N TRP A 189 -6.97 -8.24 13.71
CA TRP A 189 -7.89 -7.10 13.62
C TRP A 189 -7.12 -5.90 13.10
N PHE A 190 -7.73 -5.14 12.21
CA PHE A 190 -7.05 -4.01 11.59
C PHE A 190 -8.01 -2.89 11.23
N HIS A 191 -7.54 -1.66 11.39
CA HIS A 191 -8.19 -0.44 10.96
C HIS A 191 -7.21 0.42 10.17
N ASN A 192 -7.66 0.94 9.04
CA ASN A 192 -7.00 1.99 8.29
C ASN A 192 -7.94 3.19 8.23
N LEU A 193 -7.49 4.32 8.73
CA LEU A 193 -8.19 5.59 8.66
C LEU A 193 -7.34 6.57 7.88
N TYR A 194 -7.95 7.33 6.98
CA TYR A 194 -7.27 8.46 6.38
C TYR A 194 -8.23 9.58 6.00
N TRP A 195 -7.68 10.78 5.99
CA TRP A 195 -8.28 11.98 5.43
C TRP A 195 -7.38 12.56 4.37
N GLU A 196 -7.89 12.65 3.16
CA GLU A 196 -7.26 13.31 2.02
C GLU A 196 -8.00 14.60 1.74
N ALA A 197 -7.27 15.72 1.67
CA ALA A 197 -7.82 17.05 1.51
C ALA A 197 -7.08 17.85 0.45
N GLN A 198 -7.81 18.39 -0.50
CA GLN A 198 -7.34 19.39 -1.46
C GLN A 198 -7.78 20.77 -1.00
N TRP A 199 -6.87 21.54 -0.42
CA TRP A 199 -7.15 22.89 0.13
C TRP A 199 -7.25 23.96 -0.95
N SER A 200 -6.45 23.79 -2.00
CA SER A 200 -6.44 24.66 -3.18
C SER A 200 -6.02 23.89 -4.42
N ALA A 201 -5.92 24.54 -5.56
CA ALA A 201 -5.34 23.94 -6.77
C ALA A 201 -3.88 23.49 -6.57
N GLN A 202 -3.18 24.09 -5.61
CA GLN A 202 -1.75 23.88 -5.37
C GLN A 202 -1.47 22.98 -4.15
N TRP A 203 -2.29 23.06 -3.08
CA TRP A 203 -2.02 22.41 -1.81
C TRP A 203 -2.95 21.25 -1.52
N GLN A 204 -2.36 20.12 -1.18
CA GLN A 204 -3.06 18.90 -0.79
C GLN A 204 -2.37 18.28 0.42
N THR A 205 -3.16 17.60 1.26
CA THR A 205 -2.66 16.88 2.44
C THR A 205 -3.32 15.50 2.55
N ILE A 206 -2.57 14.57 3.14
CA ILE A 206 -3.10 13.29 3.60
C ILE A 206 -2.67 13.15 5.06
N VAL A 207 -3.63 12.78 5.92
CA VAL A 207 -3.38 12.30 7.27
C VAL A 207 -3.92 10.89 7.34
N GLY A 208 -3.10 9.94 7.74
CA GLY A 208 -3.48 8.53 7.78
C GLY A 208 -3.02 7.84 9.06
N TRP A 209 -3.65 6.74 9.37
CA TRP A 209 -3.31 5.93 10.52
C TRP A 209 -3.74 4.49 10.31
N ASP A 210 -2.78 3.57 10.39
CA ASP A 210 -3.02 2.14 10.49
C ASP A 210 -2.84 1.69 11.93
N LEU A 211 -3.77 0.83 12.38
CA LEU A 211 -3.76 0.26 13.70
C LEU A 211 -4.21 -1.19 13.62
N GLY A 212 -3.43 -2.11 14.19
CA GLY A 212 -3.79 -3.50 14.13
C GLY A 212 -3.34 -4.33 15.32
N TRP A 213 -3.97 -5.49 15.47
CA TRP A 213 -3.71 -6.48 16.50
C TRP A 213 -3.65 -7.87 15.89
N GLN A 214 -2.70 -8.66 16.35
CA GLN A 214 -2.52 -10.06 16.00
C GLN A 214 -2.58 -10.91 17.25
N LYS A 215 -3.51 -11.87 17.29
CA LYS A 215 -3.54 -12.86 18.38
C LYS A 215 -2.35 -13.80 18.25
N ALA A 216 -1.56 -13.90 19.32
CA ALA A 216 -0.45 -14.83 19.49
C ALA A 216 -0.73 -15.75 20.68
N PRO A 217 0.04 -16.85 20.88
CA PRO A 217 -0.16 -17.75 22.01
C PRO A 217 -0.12 -17.08 23.38
N GLU A 218 0.75 -16.07 23.52
CA GLU A 218 0.97 -15.32 24.78
C GLU A 218 -0.01 -14.15 24.98
N GLY A 219 -0.76 -13.75 23.95
CA GLY A 219 -1.68 -12.60 24.04
C GLY A 219 -1.92 -11.91 22.69
N TYR A 220 -2.28 -10.64 22.73
CA TYR A 220 -2.38 -9.79 21.53
C TYR A 220 -1.12 -8.95 21.37
N ARG A 221 -0.55 -9.00 20.18
CA ARG A 221 0.51 -8.11 19.70
C ARG A 221 -0.12 -7.01 18.86
N HIS A 222 0.46 -5.83 18.87
CA HIS A 222 -0.11 -4.67 18.16
C HIS A 222 0.93 -3.94 17.32
N TRP A 223 0.47 -3.24 16.28
CA TRP A 223 1.27 -2.28 15.51
C TRP A 223 0.46 -1.03 15.23
N SER A 224 1.16 0.07 14.98
CA SER A 224 0.57 1.37 14.70
C SER A 224 1.44 2.16 13.73
N ALA A 225 0.82 2.84 12.77
CA ALA A 225 1.52 3.60 11.73
C ALA A 225 0.79 4.91 11.37
N PRO A 226 0.91 5.97 12.18
CA PRO A 226 0.45 7.30 11.81
C PRO A 226 1.35 7.95 10.76
N ILE A 227 0.73 8.76 9.88
CA ILE A 227 1.41 9.46 8.78
C ILE A 227 0.76 10.79 8.47
N VAL A 228 1.58 11.76 8.09
CA VAL A 228 1.14 13.03 7.49
C VAL A 228 1.94 13.28 6.21
N MET A 229 1.24 13.63 5.15
CA MET A 229 1.85 14.00 3.87
C MET A 229 1.29 15.33 3.38
N VAL A 230 2.14 16.15 2.81
CA VAL A 230 1.76 17.41 2.17
C VAL A 230 2.31 17.42 0.74
N ARG A 231 1.48 17.82 -0.21
CA ARG A 231 1.89 18.02 -1.61
C ARG A 231 1.63 19.47 -2.04
N TYR A 232 2.63 20.05 -2.67
CA TYR A 232 2.58 21.39 -3.29
C TYR A 232 2.84 21.30 -4.79
N THR A 233 1.92 21.82 -5.58
CA THR A 233 1.97 21.83 -7.05
C THR A 233 1.96 23.30 -7.53
N PRO A 234 3.13 23.97 -7.61
CA PRO A 234 3.22 25.38 -7.98
C PRO A 234 2.75 25.63 -9.43
N ASN A 235 2.94 24.68 -10.31
CA ASN A 235 2.56 24.77 -11.73
C ASN A 235 2.35 23.38 -12.32
N THR A 236 2.10 23.30 -13.63
CA THR A 236 1.82 22.04 -14.34
C THR A 236 2.99 21.07 -14.44
N HIS A 237 4.23 21.55 -14.26
CA HIS A 237 5.43 20.74 -14.40
C HIS A 237 5.98 20.24 -13.06
N TRP A 238 5.90 21.05 -12.01
CA TRP A 238 6.55 20.74 -10.73
C TRP A 238 5.56 20.30 -9.68
N GLN A 239 5.89 19.24 -8.96
CA GLN A 239 5.22 18.78 -7.75
C GLN A 239 6.28 18.51 -6.68
N MET A 240 6.04 18.96 -5.48
CA MET A 240 6.88 18.72 -4.32
C MET A 240 6.02 18.07 -3.25
N ALA A 241 6.60 17.16 -2.48
CA ALA A 241 5.90 16.56 -1.35
C ALA A 241 6.83 16.38 -0.16
N ALA A 242 6.26 16.45 1.02
CA ALA A 242 6.91 16.08 2.27
C ALA A 242 6.07 15.01 2.96
N ARG A 243 6.74 14.08 3.64
CA ARG A 243 6.14 13.01 4.43
C ARG A 243 6.79 12.94 5.79
N LEU A 244 5.97 12.88 6.84
CA LEU A 244 6.36 12.51 8.19
C LEU A 244 5.59 11.25 8.56
N GLU A 245 6.29 10.23 8.98
CA GLU A 245 5.72 8.93 9.30
C GLU A 245 6.34 8.33 10.56
N TYR A 246 5.54 7.59 11.27
CA TYR A 246 5.98 6.79 12.42
C TYR A 246 5.43 5.38 12.25
N TYR A 247 6.23 4.39 12.58
CA TYR A 247 5.82 3.00 12.58
C TYR A 247 6.32 2.32 13.83
N THR A 248 5.45 1.60 14.51
CA THR A 248 5.81 0.81 15.69
C THR A 248 5.17 -0.57 15.64
N ASP A 249 5.99 -1.59 15.75
CA ASP A 249 5.63 -3.00 15.86
C ASP A 249 6.56 -3.66 16.88
N PRO A 250 6.43 -3.28 18.17
CA PRO A 250 7.40 -3.66 19.23
C PRO A 250 7.33 -5.14 19.59
N GLU A 251 6.25 -5.80 19.22
CA GLU A 251 6.01 -7.20 19.54
C GLU A 251 6.05 -8.10 18.28
N GLN A 252 6.47 -7.53 17.13
CA GLN A 252 6.56 -8.26 15.86
C GLN A 252 5.22 -8.87 15.43
N ALA A 253 4.16 -8.08 15.53
CA ALA A 253 2.82 -8.49 15.17
C ALA A 253 2.67 -8.72 13.66
N LEU A 254 3.33 -7.88 12.87
CA LEU A 254 3.27 -7.89 11.41
C LEU A 254 4.65 -8.12 10.78
N ILE A 255 5.65 -7.36 11.20
CA ILE A 255 7.03 -7.46 10.71
C ILE A 255 7.78 -8.47 11.57
N GLN A 256 7.98 -9.69 11.02
CA GLN A 256 8.57 -10.82 11.74
C GLN A 256 10.07 -10.91 11.47
N GLU A 257 10.81 -9.92 11.93
CA GLU A 257 12.26 -9.85 11.82
C GLU A 257 12.95 -10.22 13.15
N ALA A 258 14.28 -10.27 13.14
CA ALA A 258 15.04 -10.62 14.34
C ALA A 258 14.87 -9.60 15.48
N LEU A 259 14.52 -8.35 15.17
CA LEU A 259 14.35 -7.27 16.15
C LEU A 259 13.02 -6.55 15.96
N PRO A 260 12.40 -6.06 17.06
CA PRO A 260 11.20 -5.23 16.98
C PRO A 260 11.47 -3.94 16.22
N LEU A 261 10.47 -3.44 15.50
CA LEU A 261 10.59 -2.19 14.74
C LEU A 261 9.83 -1.05 15.40
N THR A 262 10.55 0.02 15.71
CA THR A 262 9.98 1.33 16.03
C THR A 262 10.83 2.39 15.35
N THR A 263 10.26 3.10 14.38
CA THR A 263 11.02 4.03 13.55
C THR A 263 10.21 5.28 13.16
N TRP A 264 10.91 6.42 13.07
CA TRP A 264 10.45 7.64 12.44
C TRP A 264 11.01 7.74 11.04
N GLY A 265 10.19 8.23 10.11
CA GLY A 265 10.59 8.53 8.74
C GLY A 265 10.25 9.97 8.37
N VAL A 266 11.17 10.64 7.69
CA VAL A 266 10.95 11.96 7.07
C VAL A 266 11.40 11.87 5.62
N SER A 267 10.57 12.35 4.69
CA SER A 267 10.91 12.37 3.26
C SER A 267 10.62 13.73 2.64
N GLY A 268 11.48 14.10 1.69
CA GLY A 268 11.26 15.18 0.74
C GLY A 268 11.31 14.63 -0.67
N ASN A 269 10.28 14.91 -1.49
CA ASN A 269 10.15 14.44 -2.86
C ASN A 269 9.97 15.60 -3.83
N VAL A 270 10.58 15.51 -5.00
CA VAL A 270 10.40 16.45 -6.10
C VAL A 270 10.10 15.66 -7.37
N ASP A 271 9.02 16.03 -8.05
CA ASP A 271 8.63 15.48 -9.34
C ASP A 271 8.70 16.57 -10.42
N TYR A 272 9.26 16.22 -11.56
CA TYR A 272 9.16 17.01 -12.79
C TYR A 272 8.31 16.26 -13.81
N ARG A 273 7.16 16.82 -14.15
CA ARG A 273 6.27 16.27 -15.17
C ARG A 273 6.77 16.66 -16.55
N VAL A 274 7.33 15.70 -17.27
CA VAL A 274 7.80 15.87 -18.66
C VAL A 274 6.60 16.07 -19.59
N ASN A 275 5.56 15.25 -19.41
CA ASN A 275 4.28 15.35 -20.13
C ASN A 275 3.16 14.66 -19.31
N ALA A 276 1.99 14.45 -19.89
CA ALA A 276 0.85 13.83 -19.21
C ALA A 276 1.13 12.39 -18.75
N TYR A 277 2.07 11.69 -19.39
CA TYR A 277 2.33 10.27 -19.21
C TYR A 277 3.67 9.97 -18.50
N CYS A 278 4.54 10.97 -18.35
CA CYS A 278 5.92 10.78 -17.89
C CYS A 278 6.30 11.78 -16.81
N LYS A 279 6.86 11.27 -15.72
CA LYS A 279 7.43 12.05 -14.62
C LYS A 279 8.84 11.58 -14.29
N LEU A 280 9.76 12.53 -14.12
CA LEU A 280 11.00 12.32 -13.37
C LEU A 280 10.69 12.54 -11.89
N ARG A 281 11.13 11.65 -11.03
CA ARG A 281 10.86 11.67 -9.61
C ARG A 281 12.15 11.50 -8.82
N SER A 282 12.31 12.24 -7.73
CA SER A 282 13.45 12.08 -6.82
C SER A 282 13.00 12.30 -5.38
N GLU A 283 13.42 11.43 -4.48
CA GLU A 283 13.09 11.46 -3.06
C GLU A 283 14.34 11.26 -2.21
N VAL A 284 14.45 12.05 -1.16
CA VAL A 284 15.38 11.81 -0.06
C VAL A 284 14.56 11.43 1.16
N ARG A 285 14.89 10.31 1.79
CA ARG A 285 14.23 9.77 2.98
C ARG A 285 15.24 9.54 4.09
N HIS A 286 14.92 10.00 5.28
CA HIS A 286 15.64 9.67 6.49
C HIS A 286 14.78 8.78 7.38
N LEU A 287 15.37 7.68 7.86
CA LEU A 287 14.77 6.78 8.84
C LEU A 287 15.60 6.81 10.12
N SER A 288 14.92 6.83 11.26
CA SER A 288 15.54 6.78 12.59
C SER A 288 14.73 5.82 13.48
N ALA A 289 15.34 4.71 13.86
CA ALA A 289 14.72 3.65 14.63
C ALA A 289 15.34 3.52 16.04
N THR A 290 14.61 2.90 16.94
CA THR A 290 15.09 2.57 18.29
C THR A 290 16.03 1.36 18.28
N GLN A 291 15.96 0.55 17.23
CA GLN A 291 16.77 -0.65 17.02
C GLN A 291 17.63 -0.50 15.76
N PRO A 292 18.71 -1.26 15.62
CA PRO A 292 19.50 -1.25 14.40
C PRO A 292 18.68 -1.58 13.16
N LEU A 293 18.78 -0.73 12.11
CA LEU A 293 18.13 -0.92 10.82
C LEU A 293 19.02 -1.72 9.87
N LEU A 294 20.25 -1.23 9.64
CA LEU A 294 21.25 -1.85 8.77
C LEU A 294 22.63 -1.67 9.40
N ASN A 295 23.49 -2.69 9.30
CA ASN A 295 24.89 -2.65 9.75
C ASN A 295 25.08 -2.16 11.20
N GLY A 296 24.15 -2.50 12.10
CA GLY A 296 24.18 -2.04 13.49
C GLY A 296 23.82 -0.56 13.70
N GLN A 297 23.40 0.14 12.65
CA GLN A 297 23.03 1.57 12.71
C GLN A 297 21.54 1.74 12.85
N SER A 298 21.12 2.62 13.75
CA SER A 298 19.71 2.96 13.99
C SER A 298 19.17 4.04 13.06
N THR A 299 20.02 4.64 12.23
CA THR A 299 19.61 5.69 11.28
C THR A 299 20.05 5.37 9.86
N GLN A 300 19.24 5.73 8.87
CA GLN A 300 19.56 5.55 7.47
C GLN A 300 19.05 6.71 6.61
N TRP A 301 19.88 7.16 5.68
CA TRP A 301 19.50 8.08 4.62
C TRP A 301 19.39 7.31 3.31
N LEU A 302 18.28 7.49 2.61
CA LEU A 302 18.00 6.87 1.33
C LEU A 302 17.73 7.96 0.30
N TRP A 303 18.41 7.88 -0.83
CA TRP A 303 18.10 8.68 -2.00
C TRP A 303 17.59 7.75 -3.09
N THR A 304 16.43 8.07 -3.65
CA THR A 304 15.81 7.30 -4.72
C THR A 304 15.42 8.24 -5.84
N THR A 305 15.77 7.90 -7.06
CA THR A 305 15.37 8.63 -8.25
C THR A 305 14.86 7.68 -9.31
N GLY A 306 13.97 8.14 -10.17
CA GLY A 306 13.42 7.28 -11.21
C GLY A 306 12.49 8.01 -12.16
N LEU A 307 12.09 7.27 -13.17
CA LEU A 307 11.13 7.68 -14.18
C LEU A 307 9.86 6.87 -14.00
N ALA A 308 8.73 7.55 -13.87
CA ALA A 308 7.41 6.92 -13.84
C ALA A 308 6.68 7.24 -15.15
N PHE A 309 6.17 6.19 -15.79
CA PHE A 309 5.45 6.28 -17.05
C PHE A 309 4.11 5.56 -16.94
N MET A 310 3.03 6.19 -17.44
CA MET A 310 1.68 5.62 -17.42
C MET A 310 0.88 6.15 -18.62
N PHE A 311 0.24 5.27 -19.36
CA PHE A 311 -0.60 5.59 -20.52
C PHE A 311 -1.94 4.86 -20.47
#